data_ce0db4395271cbf077f52104703d62d0
#
_entry.id   ce0db4395271cbf077f52104703d62d0
#
_cell.length_a   1.000
_cell.length_b   1.000
_cell.length_c   1.000
_cell.angle_alpha   90.00
_cell.angle_beta   90.00
_cell.angle_gamma   90.00
#
_symmetry.space_group_name_H-M   'P 1'
#
loop_
_entity.id
_entity.type
_entity.pdbx_description
1 polymer ?
#
loop_
_entity_poly.entity_id
_entity_poly.type
_entity_poly.pdbx_seq_one_letter_code
_entity_poly.pdbx_strand_id
1 'polypeptide(L)'
;MRIPNPTLKDIAAEVGVSISTVSRALADHPAIPQKTKQRVLKAAQKLNYRPNAQARALRNSKTNTIGLVIPNLFNPYFAELAAAVQNAAIDAGLYTLLGISNDDPKGLIQAVEIMQHQRVDGIIAVPHIGTEKELTALAKQNVPLVLVDRELDIVPATSVSTDPAEGIKAAVSMLVTGGHESIGYLAGPQDTSTGVDRLEAFRSACGSFGIDQYPMLLGGYVEEQGYVGTQELLKLGVSAIIAGDSMMTVGALRACHEHRLTPGFDIALVGFDDFPVFQLQNPPLTIINQHVSTMGAKAFEELHKLLRGDSAQHKIKLPTTLIVRGSTPPKDSASDSPGQGGH
;
A
#
# COMPACT_ATOMS: atom_id res chain seq x y z
N MET A 1 -41.17 0.04 12.44
CA MET A 1 -41.50 1.15 11.53
C MET A 1 -40.30 2.08 11.42
N ARG A 2 -39.69 2.24 10.24
CA ARG A 2 -38.66 3.27 10.04
C ARG A 2 -39.35 4.63 9.99
N ILE A 3 -39.01 5.53 10.91
CA ILE A 3 -39.42 6.93 10.82
C ILE A 3 -38.86 7.48 9.52
N PRO A 4 -39.68 8.02 8.59
CA PRO A 4 -39.16 8.57 7.34
C PRO A 4 -38.18 9.70 7.62
N ASN A 5 -37.00 9.63 7.03
CA ASN A 5 -36.00 10.68 7.16
C ASN A 5 -36.57 12.00 6.61
N PRO A 6 -36.40 13.12 7.31
CA PRO A 6 -36.84 14.42 6.81
C PRO A 6 -36.21 14.73 5.44
N THR A 7 -36.96 15.42 4.62
CA THR A 7 -36.61 15.75 3.24
C THR A 7 -36.38 17.25 3.06
N LEU A 8 -35.83 17.66 1.91
CA LEU A 8 -35.76 19.09 1.55
C LEU A 8 -37.15 19.77 1.51
N LYS A 9 -38.21 18.99 1.24
CA LYS A 9 -39.59 19.48 1.23
C LYS A 9 -40.05 19.87 2.64
N ASP A 10 -39.66 19.10 3.63
CA ASP A 10 -40.04 19.36 5.03
C ASP A 10 -39.35 20.63 5.55
N ILE A 11 -38.07 20.84 5.18
CA ILE A 11 -37.35 22.08 5.52
C ILE A 11 -37.98 23.26 4.79
N ALA A 12 -38.36 23.09 3.53
CA ALA A 12 -39.01 24.15 2.73
C ALA A 12 -40.32 24.59 3.36
N ALA A 13 -41.13 23.63 3.83
CA ALA A 13 -42.39 23.91 4.55
C ALA A 13 -42.13 24.64 5.88
N GLU A 14 -41.14 24.19 6.68
CA GLU A 14 -40.79 24.80 7.98
C GLU A 14 -40.30 26.25 7.83
N VAL A 15 -39.53 26.57 6.77
CA VAL A 15 -38.95 27.90 6.57
C VAL A 15 -39.82 28.80 5.71
N GLY A 16 -40.81 28.25 4.99
CA GLY A 16 -41.68 29.01 4.06
C GLY A 16 -40.95 29.47 2.81
N VAL A 17 -40.07 28.63 2.23
CA VAL A 17 -39.33 28.92 0.98
C VAL A 17 -39.43 27.75 0.01
N SER A 18 -39.01 27.93 -1.25
CA SER A 18 -39.03 26.86 -2.23
C SER A 18 -37.95 25.79 -1.93
N ILE A 19 -38.18 24.54 -2.37
CA ILE A 19 -37.21 23.44 -2.27
C ILE A 19 -35.86 23.82 -2.92
N SER A 20 -35.90 24.55 -4.03
CA SER A 20 -34.71 25.04 -4.73
C SER A 20 -33.94 26.06 -3.89
N THR A 21 -34.66 26.93 -3.14
CA THR A 21 -34.04 27.89 -2.20
C THR A 21 -33.38 27.17 -1.04
N VAL A 22 -34.04 26.16 -0.45
CA VAL A 22 -33.43 25.30 0.61
C VAL A 22 -32.16 24.62 0.09
N SER A 23 -32.23 23.99 -1.07
CA SER A 23 -31.10 23.31 -1.68
C SER A 23 -29.89 24.23 -1.92
N ARG A 24 -30.14 25.45 -2.44
CA ARG A 24 -29.09 26.46 -2.65
C ARG A 24 -28.56 27.02 -1.34
N ALA A 25 -29.42 27.23 -0.34
CA ALA A 25 -29.00 27.68 0.99
C ALA A 25 -28.09 26.66 1.71
N LEU A 26 -28.44 25.38 1.63
CA LEU A 26 -27.60 24.28 2.20
C LEU A 26 -26.27 24.09 1.45
N ALA A 27 -26.22 24.48 0.17
CA ALA A 27 -25.01 24.47 -0.65
C ALA A 27 -24.20 25.79 -0.54
N ASP A 28 -24.54 26.66 0.37
CA ASP A 28 -23.93 28.00 0.57
C ASP A 28 -23.88 28.89 -0.68
N HIS A 29 -24.83 28.72 -1.59
CA HIS A 29 -24.86 29.43 -2.85
C HIS A 29 -24.90 30.97 -2.64
N PRO A 30 -24.07 31.77 -3.35
CA PRO A 30 -23.93 33.21 -3.13
C PRO A 30 -25.22 34.01 -3.40
N ALA A 31 -26.09 33.52 -4.27
CA ALA A 31 -27.36 34.18 -4.55
C ALA A 31 -28.40 34.10 -3.42
N ILE A 32 -28.15 33.34 -2.34
CA ILE A 32 -29.08 33.24 -1.21
C ILE A 32 -28.60 34.15 -0.08
N PRO A 33 -29.47 35.05 0.43
CA PRO A 33 -29.12 35.95 1.52
C PRO A 33 -28.73 35.21 2.79
N GLN A 34 -27.74 35.71 3.53
CA GLN A 34 -27.22 35.07 4.74
C GLN A 34 -28.28 34.78 5.79
N LYS A 35 -29.25 35.69 5.95
CA LYS A 35 -30.39 35.51 6.85
C LYS A 35 -31.23 34.28 6.48
N THR A 36 -31.43 34.04 5.18
CA THR A 36 -32.18 32.88 4.68
C THR A 36 -31.38 31.59 4.88
N LYS A 37 -30.06 31.61 4.63
CA LYS A 37 -29.16 30.47 4.89
C LYS A 37 -29.23 30.05 6.36
N GLN A 38 -29.13 30.99 7.30
CA GLN A 38 -29.23 30.72 8.73
C GLN A 38 -30.57 30.11 9.13
N ARG A 39 -31.69 30.60 8.59
CA ARG A 39 -33.02 30.02 8.84
C ARG A 39 -33.12 28.59 8.36
N VAL A 40 -32.64 28.31 7.15
CA VAL A 40 -32.61 26.96 6.57
C VAL A 40 -31.73 26.01 7.38
N LEU A 41 -30.52 26.44 7.80
CA LEU A 41 -29.61 25.62 8.63
C LEU A 41 -30.23 25.29 9.99
N LYS A 42 -30.89 26.27 10.66
CA LYS A 42 -31.58 26.02 11.93
C LYS A 42 -32.74 25.03 11.77
N ALA A 43 -33.54 25.15 10.69
CA ALA A 43 -34.63 24.23 10.41
C ALA A 43 -34.09 22.80 10.09
N ALA A 44 -33.01 22.69 9.33
CA ALA A 44 -32.35 21.41 9.05
C ALA A 44 -31.85 20.75 10.35
N GLN A 45 -31.24 21.50 11.24
CA GLN A 45 -30.82 20.99 12.57
C GLN A 45 -31.99 20.55 13.41
N LYS A 46 -33.06 21.38 13.52
CA LYS A 46 -34.29 21.07 14.27
C LYS A 46 -34.96 19.79 13.80
N LEU A 47 -34.99 19.58 12.48
CA LEU A 47 -35.58 18.39 11.83
C LEU A 47 -34.62 17.19 11.80
N ASN A 48 -33.39 17.28 12.30
CA ASN A 48 -32.35 16.25 12.12
C ASN A 48 -32.15 15.85 10.64
N TYR A 49 -32.31 16.81 9.73
CA TYR A 49 -32.11 16.56 8.31
C TYR A 49 -30.65 16.30 8.02
N ARG A 50 -30.37 15.16 7.41
CA ARG A 50 -29.05 14.84 6.84
C ARG A 50 -29.15 14.90 5.32
N PRO A 51 -28.32 15.73 4.65
CA PRO A 51 -28.30 15.76 3.20
C PRO A 51 -28.08 14.35 2.64
N ASN A 52 -28.96 13.93 1.74
CA ASN A 52 -28.79 12.67 1.05
C ASN A 52 -27.64 12.81 0.04
N ALA A 53 -26.48 12.19 0.34
CA ALA A 53 -25.29 12.21 -0.49
C ALA A 53 -25.57 11.63 -1.90
N GLN A 54 -26.38 10.58 -1.99
CA GLN A 54 -26.78 9.97 -3.28
C GLN A 54 -27.62 10.93 -4.13
N ALA A 55 -28.58 11.64 -3.53
CA ALA A 55 -29.37 12.63 -4.24
C ALA A 55 -28.53 13.86 -4.68
N ARG A 56 -27.49 14.19 -3.94
CA ARG A 56 -26.51 15.24 -4.32
C ARG A 56 -25.61 14.76 -5.45
N ALA A 57 -25.12 13.54 -5.37
CA ALA A 57 -24.28 12.89 -6.39
C ALA A 57 -25.02 12.80 -7.74
N LEU A 58 -26.30 12.41 -7.74
CA LEU A 58 -27.13 12.37 -8.95
C LEU A 58 -27.24 13.74 -9.64
N ARG A 59 -27.20 14.83 -8.88
CA ARG A 59 -27.32 16.19 -9.41
C ARG A 59 -26.00 16.79 -9.87
N ASN A 60 -24.91 16.43 -9.20
CA ASN A 60 -23.57 16.99 -9.46
C ASN A 60 -22.67 16.04 -10.28
N SER A 61 -23.16 14.84 -10.62
CA SER A 61 -22.38 13.77 -11.28
C SER A 61 -21.07 13.42 -10.56
N LYS A 62 -20.92 13.77 -9.26
CA LYS A 62 -19.75 13.47 -8.42
C LYS A 62 -20.21 13.00 -7.05
N THR A 63 -19.59 11.93 -6.56
CA THR A 63 -19.88 11.36 -5.24
C THR A 63 -18.92 11.88 -4.15
N ASN A 64 -17.83 12.53 -4.54
CA ASN A 64 -16.68 12.87 -3.70
C ASN A 64 -16.13 11.63 -2.96
N THR A 65 -16.18 10.49 -3.62
CA THR A 65 -15.69 9.21 -3.07
C THR A 65 -14.81 8.55 -4.09
N ILE A 66 -13.63 8.10 -3.67
CA ILE A 66 -12.75 7.25 -4.47
C ILE A 66 -12.80 5.81 -3.97
N GLY A 67 -12.56 4.85 -4.87
CA GLY A 67 -12.33 3.46 -4.53
C GLY A 67 -10.85 3.20 -4.29
N LEU A 68 -10.53 2.42 -3.26
CA LEU A 68 -9.21 1.86 -3.04
C LEU A 68 -9.35 0.35 -2.89
N VAL A 69 -8.72 -0.42 -3.79
CA VAL A 69 -8.74 -1.89 -3.72
C VAL A 69 -7.34 -2.40 -3.42
N ILE A 70 -7.21 -3.09 -2.28
CA ILE A 70 -5.95 -3.67 -1.80
C ILE A 70 -6.11 -5.18 -1.56
N PRO A 71 -5.02 -5.96 -1.52
CA PRO A 71 -5.06 -7.39 -1.29
C PRO A 71 -5.67 -7.77 0.06
N ASN A 72 -5.19 -7.20 1.16
CA ASN A 72 -5.64 -7.52 2.52
C ASN A 72 -5.24 -6.42 3.51
N LEU A 73 -5.70 -6.54 4.76
CA LEU A 73 -5.33 -5.64 5.87
C LEU A 73 -4.40 -6.31 6.91
N PHE A 74 -4.08 -7.60 6.75
CA PHE A 74 -3.22 -8.32 7.68
C PHE A 74 -1.75 -7.98 7.46
N ASN A 75 -1.35 -7.69 6.21
CA ASN A 75 -0.03 -7.16 5.93
C ASN A 75 -0.03 -5.64 6.24
N PRO A 76 0.76 -5.17 7.23
CA PRO A 76 0.84 -3.76 7.59
C PRO A 76 1.20 -2.84 6.43
N TYR A 77 1.89 -3.35 5.40
CA TYR A 77 2.20 -2.64 4.16
C TYR A 77 0.95 -2.06 3.51
N PHE A 78 -0.09 -2.88 3.31
CA PHE A 78 -1.33 -2.41 2.68
C PHE A 78 -2.16 -1.53 3.61
N ALA A 79 -2.06 -1.71 4.91
CA ALA A 79 -2.69 -0.81 5.88
C ALA A 79 -2.06 0.59 5.85
N GLU A 80 -0.72 0.67 5.77
CA GLU A 80 0.00 1.94 5.61
C GLU A 80 -0.31 2.63 4.27
N LEU A 81 -0.31 1.86 3.18
CA LEU A 81 -0.71 2.35 1.85
C LEU A 81 -2.12 2.94 1.88
N ALA A 82 -3.09 2.21 2.49
CA ALA A 82 -4.46 2.66 2.59
C ALA A 82 -4.60 3.92 3.44
N ALA A 83 -3.88 4.01 4.56
CA ALA A 83 -3.86 5.19 5.40
C ALA A 83 -3.30 6.42 4.65
N ALA A 84 -2.23 6.25 3.88
CA ALA A 84 -1.62 7.32 3.09
C ALA A 84 -2.57 7.85 2.01
N VAL A 85 -3.22 6.94 1.26
CA VAL A 85 -4.24 7.30 0.25
C VAL A 85 -5.42 8.02 0.92
N GLN A 86 -5.93 7.50 2.03
CA GLN A 86 -7.07 8.08 2.74
C GLN A 86 -6.76 9.48 3.28
N ASN A 87 -5.60 9.69 3.88
CA ASN A 87 -5.21 11.00 4.39
C ASN A 87 -5.14 12.03 3.27
N ALA A 88 -4.48 11.70 2.16
CA ALA A 88 -4.41 12.58 0.99
C ALA A 88 -5.80 12.86 0.37
N ALA A 89 -6.70 11.87 0.37
CA ALA A 89 -8.08 12.06 -0.09
C ALA A 89 -8.87 13.00 0.82
N ILE A 90 -8.75 12.86 2.14
CA ILE A 90 -9.41 13.75 3.13
C ILE A 90 -8.96 15.20 2.94
N ASP A 91 -7.65 15.43 2.77
CA ASP A 91 -7.11 16.78 2.55
C ASP A 91 -7.66 17.43 1.27
N ALA A 92 -8.03 16.62 0.27
CA ALA A 92 -8.69 17.06 -0.96
C ALA A 92 -10.23 17.12 -0.86
N GLY A 93 -10.81 16.83 0.31
CA GLY A 93 -12.28 16.81 0.52
C GLY A 93 -12.98 15.60 -0.08
N LEU A 94 -12.26 14.49 -0.29
CA LEU A 94 -12.77 13.22 -0.80
C LEU A 94 -12.81 12.16 0.29
N TYR A 95 -13.67 11.14 0.12
CA TYR A 95 -13.74 9.96 0.98
C TYR A 95 -13.21 8.73 0.25
N THR A 96 -12.69 7.77 1.00
CA THR A 96 -12.18 6.50 0.46
C THR A 96 -13.14 5.36 0.80
N LEU A 97 -13.59 4.63 -0.22
CA LEU A 97 -14.28 3.35 -0.09
C LEU A 97 -13.25 2.24 -0.27
N LEU A 98 -13.01 1.45 0.79
CA LEU A 98 -12.03 0.37 0.77
C LEU A 98 -12.67 -0.94 0.29
N GLY A 99 -12.02 -1.60 -0.66
CA GLY A 99 -12.31 -2.95 -1.11
C GLY A 99 -11.12 -3.87 -0.87
N ILE A 100 -11.39 -5.13 -0.55
CA ILE A 100 -10.37 -6.16 -0.32
C ILE A 100 -10.48 -7.20 -1.42
N SER A 101 -9.37 -7.48 -2.14
CA SER A 101 -9.33 -8.49 -3.19
C SER A 101 -8.99 -9.89 -2.70
N ASN A 102 -8.52 -10.05 -1.46
CA ASN A 102 -7.99 -11.29 -0.88
C ASN A 102 -6.84 -11.90 -1.69
N ASP A 103 -6.05 -11.06 -2.35
CA ASP A 103 -4.95 -11.44 -3.24
C ASP A 103 -5.40 -12.40 -4.37
N ASP A 104 -6.64 -12.22 -4.83
CA ASP A 104 -7.31 -13.04 -5.85
C ASP A 104 -7.82 -12.17 -7.01
N PRO A 105 -7.56 -12.53 -8.28
CA PRO A 105 -8.07 -11.80 -9.44
C PRO A 105 -9.59 -11.63 -9.44
N LYS A 106 -10.35 -12.67 -9.04
CA LYS A 106 -11.82 -12.59 -8.97
C LYS A 106 -12.28 -11.62 -7.88
N GLY A 107 -11.58 -11.63 -6.74
CA GLY A 107 -11.84 -10.68 -5.65
C GLY A 107 -11.60 -9.23 -6.08
N LEU A 108 -10.54 -8.98 -6.86
CA LEU A 108 -10.29 -7.66 -7.42
C LEU A 108 -11.41 -7.22 -8.37
N ILE A 109 -11.81 -8.08 -9.31
CA ILE A 109 -12.88 -7.78 -10.27
C ILE A 109 -14.17 -7.44 -9.52
N GLN A 110 -14.55 -8.28 -8.54
CA GLN A 110 -15.75 -8.06 -7.73
C GLN A 110 -15.70 -6.74 -6.95
N ALA A 111 -14.54 -6.41 -6.35
CA ALA A 111 -14.35 -5.15 -5.64
C ALA A 111 -14.50 -3.94 -6.58
N VAL A 112 -13.90 -4.00 -7.78
CA VAL A 112 -14.02 -2.96 -8.81
C VAL A 112 -15.48 -2.81 -9.27
N GLU A 113 -16.22 -3.89 -9.51
CA GLU A 113 -17.64 -3.84 -9.87
C GLU A 113 -18.48 -3.16 -8.77
N ILE A 114 -18.22 -3.49 -7.50
CA ILE A 114 -18.86 -2.82 -6.37
C ILE A 114 -18.57 -1.31 -6.39
N MET A 115 -17.32 -0.90 -6.61
CA MET A 115 -16.93 0.51 -6.72
C MET A 115 -17.69 1.22 -7.84
N GLN A 116 -17.81 0.58 -9.01
CA GLN A 116 -18.60 1.12 -10.14
C GLN A 116 -20.09 1.26 -9.78
N HIS A 117 -20.70 0.27 -9.12
CA HIS A 117 -22.08 0.34 -8.66
C HIS A 117 -22.29 1.45 -7.61
N GLN A 118 -21.30 1.69 -6.75
CA GLN A 118 -21.32 2.81 -5.80
C GLN A 118 -20.99 4.15 -6.46
N ARG A 119 -20.65 4.16 -7.76
CA ARG A 119 -20.33 5.36 -8.54
C ARG A 119 -19.19 6.17 -7.93
N VAL A 120 -18.13 5.50 -7.49
CA VAL A 120 -16.94 6.22 -7.05
C VAL A 120 -16.38 7.06 -8.20
N ASP A 121 -15.80 8.21 -7.89
CA ASP A 121 -15.33 9.17 -8.89
C ASP A 121 -14.05 8.70 -9.59
N GLY A 122 -13.28 7.80 -8.96
CA GLY A 122 -12.09 7.17 -9.50
C GLY A 122 -11.62 6.02 -8.62
N ILE A 123 -10.68 5.22 -9.11
CA ILE A 123 -10.22 3.99 -8.45
C ILE A 123 -8.69 3.96 -8.38
N ILE A 124 -8.15 3.62 -7.20
CA ILE A 124 -6.78 3.16 -7.00
C ILE A 124 -6.85 1.66 -6.71
N ALA A 125 -6.05 0.85 -7.38
CA ALA A 125 -6.08 -0.60 -7.20
C ALA A 125 -4.68 -1.20 -7.22
N VAL A 126 -4.44 -2.18 -6.32
CA VAL A 126 -3.31 -3.11 -6.44
C VAL A 126 -3.74 -4.21 -7.41
N PRO A 127 -3.16 -4.27 -8.62
CA PRO A 127 -3.63 -5.19 -9.65
C PRO A 127 -3.12 -6.62 -9.44
N HIS A 128 -3.79 -7.57 -10.12
CA HIS A 128 -3.39 -8.97 -10.20
C HIS A 128 -3.29 -9.41 -11.66
N ILE A 129 -2.35 -10.27 -11.98
CA ILE A 129 -2.32 -10.97 -13.28
C ILE A 129 -3.66 -11.69 -13.49
N GLY A 130 -4.19 -11.60 -14.70
CA GLY A 130 -5.51 -12.13 -15.06
C GLY A 130 -6.67 -11.14 -14.92
N THR A 131 -6.39 -9.88 -14.53
CA THR A 131 -7.40 -8.80 -14.44
C THR A 131 -7.24 -7.73 -15.53
N GLU A 132 -6.34 -7.94 -16.48
CA GLU A 132 -5.97 -6.96 -17.50
C GLU A 132 -7.13 -6.54 -18.37
N LYS A 133 -8.01 -7.50 -18.70
CA LYS A 133 -9.18 -7.27 -19.55
C LYS A 133 -10.17 -6.32 -18.88
N GLU A 134 -10.49 -6.59 -17.63
CA GLU A 134 -11.47 -5.84 -16.85
C GLU A 134 -10.95 -4.44 -16.51
N LEU A 135 -9.68 -4.33 -16.07
CA LEU A 135 -9.05 -3.03 -15.80
C LEU A 135 -8.88 -2.21 -17.07
N THR A 136 -8.55 -2.84 -18.22
CA THR A 136 -8.50 -2.15 -19.51
C THR A 136 -9.89 -1.68 -19.92
N ALA A 137 -10.93 -2.47 -19.70
CA ALA A 137 -12.31 -2.06 -19.99
C ALA A 137 -12.73 -0.85 -19.13
N LEU A 138 -12.34 -0.83 -17.86
CA LEU A 138 -12.57 0.28 -16.94
C LEU A 138 -11.88 1.57 -17.44
N ALA A 139 -10.60 1.49 -17.79
CA ALA A 139 -9.84 2.63 -18.31
C ALA A 139 -10.45 3.17 -19.62
N LYS A 140 -10.90 2.30 -20.54
CA LYS A 140 -11.57 2.69 -21.78
C LYS A 140 -12.94 3.35 -21.57
N GLN A 141 -13.59 3.13 -20.45
CA GLN A 141 -14.82 3.81 -20.05
C GLN A 141 -14.57 5.20 -19.45
N ASN A 142 -13.33 5.69 -19.51
CA ASN A 142 -12.89 6.96 -18.92
C ASN A 142 -13.12 7.03 -17.39
N VAL A 143 -13.11 5.90 -16.71
CA VAL A 143 -13.07 5.89 -15.23
C VAL A 143 -11.63 6.18 -14.81
N PRO A 144 -11.36 7.25 -14.05
CA PRO A 144 -10.04 7.56 -13.53
C PRO A 144 -9.49 6.35 -12.76
N LEU A 145 -8.39 5.77 -13.24
CA LEU A 145 -7.77 4.56 -12.69
C LEU A 145 -6.27 4.77 -12.49
N VAL A 146 -5.80 4.45 -11.29
CA VAL A 146 -4.38 4.38 -10.95
C VAL A 146 -4.08 2.99 -10.38
N LEU A 147 -3.08 2.33 -10.93
CA LEU A 147 -2.53 1.10 -10.39
C LEU A 147 -1.43 1.45 -9.38
N VAL A 148 -1.35 0.74 -8.26
CA VAL A 148 -0.38 1.01 -7.21
C VAL A 148 0.29 -0.30 -6.76
N ASP A 149 1.56 -0.22 -6.34
CA ASP A 149 2.40 -1.33 -5.88
C ASP A 149 2.82 -2.27 -7.02
N ARG A 150 1.86 -2.89 -7.70
CA ARG A 150 2.09 -3.83 -8.82
C ARG A 150 1.78 -3.16 -10.16
N GLU A 151 2.43 -3.63 -11.21
CA GLU A 151 2.25 -3.14 -12.57
C GLU A 151 1.59 -4.18 -13.46
N LEU A 152 0.77 -3.72 -14.39
CA LEU A 152 0.26 -4.49 -15.53
C LEU A 152 0.43 -3.63 -16.79
N ASP A 153 1.52 -3.81 -17.50
CA ASP A 153 1.94 -2.93 -18.62
C ASP A 153 0.92 -2.85 -19.76
N ILE A 154 0.08 -3.87 -19.91
CA ILE A 154 -0.96 -3.91 -20.95
C ILE A 154 -2.20 -3.06 -20.62
N VAL A 155 -2.36 -2.65 -19.36
CA VAL A 155 -3.48 -1.82 -18.91
C VAL A 155 -3.14 -0.34 -19.16
N PRO A 156 -3.93 0.41 -19.95
CA PRO A 156 -3.66 1.81 -20.25
C PRO A 156 -4.09 2.71 -19.07
N ALA A 157 -3.44 2.55 -17.94
CA ALA A 157 -3.66 3.32 -16.71
C ALA A 157 -2.35 3.86 -16.17
N THR A 158 -2.43 4.90 -15.35
CA THR A 158 -1.28 5.38 -14.58
C THR A 158 -0.88 4.32 -13.56
N SER A 159 0.42 4.05 -13.42
CA SER A 159 0.95 3.17 -12.37
C SER A 159 1.95 3.90 -11.47
N VAL A 160 1.89 3.58 -10.17
CA VAL A 160 2.83 4.05 -9.15
C VAL A 160 3.36 2.82 -8.42
N SER A 161 4.64 2.54 -8.57
CA SER A 161 5.33 1.37 -7.99
C SER A 161 6.69 1.78 -7.43
N THR A 162 7.46 0.83 -6.92
CA THR A 162 8.84 1.04 -6.47
C THR A 162 9.85 0.40 -7.43
N ASP A 163 11.02 1.01 -7.53
CA ASP A 163 12.21 0.41 -8.12
C ASP A 163 13.06 -0.19 -7.00
N PRO A 164 13.16 -1.53 -6.91
CA PRO A 164 13.91 -2.18 -5.84
C PRO A 164 15.43 -2.17 -6.07
N ALA A 165 15.91 -1.78 -7.24
CA ALA A 165 17.29 -2.00 -7.67
C ALA A 165 18.32 -1.38 -6.73
N GLU A 166 18.16 -0.10 -6.37
CA GLU A 166 19.14 0.59 -5.52
C GLU A 166 19.18 0.06 -4.09
N GLY A 167 18.01 -0.16 -3.47
CA GLY A 167 17.93 -0.69 -2.11
C GLY A 167 18.50 -2.11 -1.99
N ILE A 168 18.16 -2.99 -2.92
CA ILE A 168 18.68 -4.36 -2.96
C ILE A 168 20.19 -4.37 -3.26
N LYS A 169 20.63 -3.56 -4.22
CA LYS A 169 22.08 -3.45 -4.54
C LYS A 169 22.88 -2.94 -3.33
N ALA A 170 22.35 -1.95 -2.61
CA ALA A 170 22.99 -1.44 -1.41
C ALA A 170 23.08 -2.51 -0.31
N ALA A 171 22.02 -3.32 -0.14
CA ALA A 171 22.02 -4.43 0.82
C ALA A 171 23.06 -5.51 0.47
N VAL A 172 23.10 -5.97 -0.79
CA VAL A 172 24.09 -6.94 -1.26
C VAL A 172 25.50 -6.38 -1.11
N SER A 173 25.73 -5.12 -1.54
CA SER A 173 27.04 -4.45 -1.40
C SER A 173 27.52 -4.42 0.04
N MET A 174 26.64 -4.05 0.96
CA MET A 174 26.94 -3.98 2.39
C MET A 174 27.34 -5.36 2.95
N LEU A 175 26.58 -6.41 2.62
CA LEU A 175 26.85 -7.76 3.08
C LEU A 175 28.18 -8.30 2.51
N VAL A 176 28.44 -8.10 1.21
CA VAL A 176 29.70 -8.50 0.58
C VAL A 176 30.90 -7.76 1.19
N THR A 177 30.80 -6.45 1.37
CA THR A 177 31.83 -5.64 2.03
C THR A 177 32.05 -6.07 3.48
N GLY A 178 30.99 -6.55 4.14
CA GLY A 178 31.04 -7.15 5.47
C GLY A 178 31.61 -8.58 5.51
N GLY A 179 32.07 -9.14 4.38
CA GLY A 179 32.70 -10.47 4.32
C GLY A 179 31.70 -11.64 4.21
N HIS A 180 30.42 -11.38 3.94
CA HIS A 180 29.44 -12.43 3.71
C HIS A 180 29.56 -13.00 2.28
N GLU A 181 30.02 -14.24 2.17
CA GLU A 181 30.20 -14.94 0.87
C GLU A 181 28.97 -15.78 0.47
N SER A 182 28.17 -16.20 1.45
CA SER A 182 26.94 -16.99 1.23
C SER A 182 25.73 -16.20 1.68
N ILE A 183 25.08 -15.53 0.70
CA ILE A 183 23.91 -14.68 0.91
C ILE A 183 22.67 -15.42 0.39
N GLY A 184 21.76 -15.77 1.30
CA GLY A 184 20.47 -16.37 0.97
C GLY A 184 19.43 -15.30 0.61
N TYR A 185 18.53 -15.62 -0.31
CA TYR A 185 17.43 -14.75 -0.70
C TYR A 185 16.07 -15.43 -0.60
N LEU A 186 15.14 -14.81 0.12
CA LEU A 186 13.75 -15.22 0.16
C LEU A 186 13.00 -14.43 -0.92
N ALA A 187 12.80 -15.05 -2.07
CA ALA A 187 12.17 -14.41 -3.23
C ALA A 187 10.63 -14.49 -3.16
N GLY A 188 9.97 -13.40 -3.53
CA GLY A 188 8.51 -13.32 -3.62
C GLY A 188 7.93 -14.08 -4.80
N PRO A 189 6.58 -14.09 -4.95
CA PRO A 189 5.87 -14.80 -6.00
C PRO A 189 6.23 -14.24 -7.37
N GLN A 190 6.48 -15.12 -8.34
CA GLN A 190 6.93 -14.75 -9.68
C GLN A 190 5.75 -14.47 -10.65
N ASP A 191 4.54 -14.54 -10.17
CA ASP A 191 3.32 -14.09 -10.83
C ASP A 191 2.92 -12.66 -10.42
N THR A 192 3.83 -11.89 -9.80
CA THR A 192 3.67 -10.47 -9.50
C THR A 192 4.86 -9.68 -10.04
N SER A 193 4.62 -8.45 -10.53
CA SER A 193 5.71 -7.57 -10.99
C SER A 193 6.73 -7.31 -9.88
N THR A 194 6.28 -7.09 -8.65
CA THR A 194 7.15 -6.86 -7.50
C THR A 194 8.06 -8.06 -7.19
N GLY A 195 7.55 -9.29 -7.31
CA GLY A 195 8.36 -10.50 -7.11
C GLY A 195 9.43 -10.67 -8.18
N VAL A 196 9.06 -10.43 -9.44
CA VAL A 196 9.99 -10.49 -10.59
C VAL A 196 11.05 -9.40 -10.47
N ASP A 197 10.64 -8.13 -10.31
CA ASP A 197 11.55 -6.98 -10.25
C ASP A 197 12.57 -7.12 -9.09
N ARG A 198 12.12 -7.55 -7.91
CA ARG A 198 13.00 -7.75 -6.74
C ARG A 198 13.99 -8.89 -6.94
N LEU A 199 13.55 -10.01 -7.53
CA LEU A 199 14.44 -11.12 -7.84
C LEU A 199 15.48 -10.74 -8.88
N GLU A 200 15.08 -10.02 -9.93
CA GLU A 200 16.00 -9.54 -10.96
C GLU A 200 17.01 -8.53 -10.38
N ALA A 201 16.56 -7.61 -9.53
CA ALA A 201 17.44 -6.68 -8.83
C ALA A 201 18.46 -7.41 -7.95
N PHE A 202 18.05 -8.46 -7.22
CA PHE A 202 18.96 -9.28 -6.43
C PHE A 202 19.99 -10.01 -7.28
N ARG A 203 19.55 -10.65 -8.38
CA ARG A 203 20.45 -11.33 -9.33
C ARG A 203 21.48 -10.38 -9.94
N SER A 204 20.99 -9.23 -10.41
CA SER A 204 21.85 -8.18 -10.97
C SER A 204 22.86 -7.66 -9.96
N ALA A 205 22.44 -7.46 -8.71
CA ALA A 205 23.33 -7.04 -7.63
C ALA A 205 24.41 -8.11 -7.36
N CYS A 206 24.03 -9.37 -7.18
CA CYS A 206 24.98 -10.48 -6.99
C CYS A 206 26.00 -10.56 -8.14
N GLY A 207 25.52 -10.50 -9.39
CA GLY A 207 26.42 -10.54 -10.57
C GLY A 207 27.41 -9.37 -10.58
N SER A 208 27.02 -8.18 -10.13
CA SER A 208 27.91 -6.99 -10.06
C SER A 208 29.04 -7.14 -9.03
N PHE A 209 28.90 -8.05 -8.08
CA PHE A 209 29.91 -8.39 -7.06
C PHE A 209 30.59 -9.75 -7.32
N GLY A 210 30.35 -10.40 -8.47
CA GLY A 210 30.95 -11.68 -8.83
C GLY A 210 30.40 -12.87 -8.03
N ILE A 211 29.19 -12.75 -7.47
CA ILE A 211 28.51 -13.85 -6.78
C ILE A 211 27.64 -14.57 -7.80
N ASP A 212 28.14 -15.69 -8.33
CA ASP A 212 27.45 -16.48 -9.36
C ASP A 212 26.49 -17.54 -8.77
N GLN A 213 26.70 -17.90 -7.51
CA GLN A 213 25.88 -18.90 -6.81
C GLN A 213 25.39 -18.34 -5.49
N TYR A 214 24.09 -18.36 -5.30
CA TYR A 214 23.42 -17.93 -4.08
C TYR A 214 22.21 -18.82 -3.79
N PRO A 215 22.04 -19.30 -2.56
CA PRO A 215 20.84 -20.01 -2.16
C PRO A 215 19.61 -19.11 -2.24
N MET A 216 18.55 -19.61 -2.85
CA MET A 216 17.34 -18.84 -3.05
C MET A 216 16.10 -19.74 -2.90
N LEU A 217 15.11 -19.26 -2.17
CA LEU A 217 13.81 -19.92 -2.03
C LEU A 217 12.72 -19.03 -2.59
N LEU A 218 11.91 -19.58 -3.50
CA LEU A 218 10.72 -18.94 -4.02
C LEU A 218 9.54 -19.15 -3.07
N GLY A 219 8.81 -18.11 -2.76
CA GLY A 219 7.64 -18.17 -1.89
C GLY A 219 6.61 -17.10 -2.20
N GLY A 220 5.53 -17.06 -1.42
CA GLY A 220 4.56 -15.98 -1.40
C GLY A 220 4.89 -14.95 -0.33
N TYR A 221 4.25 -13.80 -0.40
CA TYR A 221 4.38 -12.72 0.57
C TYR A 221 3.59 -13.02 1.88
N VAL A 222 3.93 -14.14 2.51
CA VAL A 222 3.31 -14.61 3.75
C VAL A 222 4.36 -15.09 4.76
N GLU A 223 4.06 -14.94 6.04
CA GLU A 223 4.96 -15.28 7.14
C GLU A 223 5.48 -16.73 7.06
N GLU A 224 4.58 -17.70 6.84
CA GLU A 224 4.91 -19.13 6.85
C GLU A 224 5.94 -19.48 5.78
N GLN A 225 5.89 -18.86 4.59
CA GLN A 225 6.88 -19.12 3.56
C GLN A 225 8.24 -18.46 3.86
N GLY A 226 8.22 -17.31 4.52
CA GLY A 226 9.43 -16.71 5.06
C GLY A 226 10.09 -17.60 6.13
N TYR A 227 9.28 -18.17 7.01
CA TYR A 227 9.72 -19.10 8.04
C TYR A 227 10.34 -20.37 7.45
N VAL A 228 9.60 -21.10 6.62
CA VAL A 228 10.10 -22.34 5.98
C VAL A 228 11.32 -22.06 5.11
N GLY A 229 11.29 -21.00 4.30
CA GLY A 229 12.41 -20.61 3.45
C GLY A 229 13.67 -20.29 4.26
N THR A 230 13.53 -19.62 5.39
CA THR A 230 14.68 -19.35 6.28
C THR A 230 15.27 -20.64 6.85
N GLN A 231 14.45 -21.58 7.29
CA GLN A 231 14.95 -22.87 7.78
C GLN A 231 15.77 -23.62 6.72
N GLU A 232 15.31 -23.60 5.46
CA GLU A 232 16.06 -24.25 4.37
C GLU A 232 17.37 -23.50 4.06
N LEU A 233 17.36 -22.16 4.06
CA LEU A 233 18.59 -21.37 3.88
C LEU A 233 19.61 -21.64 5.01
N LEU A 234 19.15 -21.75 6.26
CA LEU A 234 20.02 -22.08 7.39
C LEU A 234 20.70 -23.48 7.23
N LYS A 235 19.95 -24.48 6.73
CA LYS A 235 20.53 -25.80 6.42
C LYS A 235 21.61 -25.75 5.33
N LEU A 236 21.51 -24.79 4.41
CA LEU A 236 22.52 -24.55 3.36
C LEU A 236 23.72 -23.74 3.86
N GLY A 237 23.75 -23.34 5.13
CA GLY A 237 24.89 -22.67 5.77
C GLY A 237 25.10 -21.25 5.31
N VAL A 238 24.01 -20.50 4.96
CA VAL A 238 24.13 -19.09 4.63
C VAL A 238 24.60 -18.26 5.82
N SER A 239 25.42 -17.26 5.57
CA SER A 239 25.89 -16.31 6.61
C SER A 239 25.04 -15.04 6.68
N ALA A 240 24.24 -14.80 5.64
CA ALA A 240 23.34 -13.65 5.55
C ALA A 240 22.05 -14.03 4.81
N ILE A 241 20.95 -13.39 5.15
CA ILE A 241 19.64 -13.55 4.47
C ILE A 241 19.10 -12.17 4.13
N ILE A 242 18.61 -12.03 2.91
CA ILE A 242 17.77 -10.91 2.49
C ILE A 242 16.36 -11.43 2.29
N ALA A 243 15.40 -10.94 3.07
CA ALA A 243 14.00 -11.24 2.89
C ALA A 243 13.39 -10.31 1.82
N GLY A 244 12.65 -10.86 0.85
CA GLY A 244 12.10 -10.11 -0.27
C GLY A 244 10.81 -9.36 0.02
N ASP A 245 10.29 -9.44 1.26
CA ASP A 245 9.02 -8.81 1.67
C ASP A 245 8.94 -8.73 3.20
N SER A 246 8.08 -7.85 3.71
CA SER A 246 7.88 -7.64 5.14
C SER A 246 7.33 -8.86 5.89
N MET A 247 6.38 -9.59 5.32
CA MET A 247 5.84 -10.79 5.95
C MET A 247 6.84 -11.94 5.93
N MET A 248 7.63 -12.06 4.86
CA MET A 248 8.76 -12.98 4.82
C MET A 248 9.84 -12.61 5.85
N THR A 249 10.02 -11.31 6.11
CA THR A 249 10.90 -10.80 7.18
C THR A 249 10.42 -11.27 8.56
N VAL A 250 9.12 -11.20 8.83
CA VAL A 250 8.53 -11.72 10.08
C VAL A 250 8.78 -13.23 10.21
N GLY A 251 8.56 -13.98 9.12
CA GLY A 251 8.83 -15.42 9.08
C GLY A 251 10.32 -15.75 9.32
N ALA A 252 11.22 -14.97 8.74
CA ALA A 252 12.67 -15.13 8.97
C ALA A 252 13.05 -14.87 10.43
N LEU A 253 12.50 -13.83 11.06
CA LEU A 253 12.70 -13.56 12.49
C LEU A 253 12.18 -14.70 13.37
N ARG A 254 11.00 -15.24 13.06
CA ARG A 254 10.42 -16.40 13.76
C ARG A 254 11.36 -17.62 13.66
N ALA A 255 11.86 -17.93 12.45
CA ALA A 255 12.81 -19.03 12.26
C ALA A 255 14.10 -18.82 13.05
N CYS A 256 14.68 -17.62 13.02
CA CYS A 256 15.85 -17.29 13.82
C CYS A 256 15.58 -17.51 15.33
N HIS A 257 14.45 -17.01 15.82
CA HIS A 257 14.07 -17.18 17.23
C HIS A 257 13.95 -18.64 17.65
N GLU A 258 13.28 -19.48 16.86
CA GLU A 258 13.12 -20.92 17.14
C GLU A 258 14.47 -21.69 17.10
N HIS A 259 15.38 -21.27 16.21
CA HIS A 259 16.75 -21.81 16.14
C HIS A 259 17.71 -21.17 17.15
N ARG A 260 17.23 -20.25 18.01
CA ARG A 260 18.05 -19.50 18.97
C ARG A 260 19.16 -18.68 18.31
N LEU A 261 18.93 -18.23 17.11
CA LEU A 261 19.84 -17.36 16.37
C LEU A 261 19.40 -15.90 16.55
N THR A 262 20.35 -15.04 16.83
CA THR A 262 20.11 -13.60 16.97
C THR A 262 20.62 -12.90 15.71
N PRO A 263 19.73 -12.31 14.88
CA PRO A 263 20.15 -11.48 13.77
C PRO A 263 21.13 -10.39 14.24
N GLY A 264 22.26 -10.26 13.56
CA GLY A 264 23.30 -9.33 13.95
C GLY A 264 24.43 -9.92 14.79
N PHE A 265 24.26 -11.16 15.30
CA PHE A 265 25.31 -11.89 16.01
C PHE A 265 25.59 -13.24 15.34
N ASP A 266 24.56 -14.05 15.15
CA ASP A 266 24.70 -15.39 14.60
C ASP A 266 24.51 -15.44 13.08
N ILE A 267 23.71 -14.53 12.56
CA ILE A 267 23.39 -14.40 11.14
C ILE A 267 23.09 -12.94 10.79
N ALA A 268 23.51 -12.49 9.61
CA ALA A 268 23.06 -11.19 9.11
C ALA A 268 21.66 -11.31 8.50
N LEU A 269 20.76 -10.39 8.84
CA LEU A 269 19.40 -10.36 8.29
C LEU A 269 19.03 -8.96 7.80
N VAL A 270 18.67 -8.88 6.52
CA VAL A 270 18.07 -7.70 5.90
C VAL A 270 16.60 -7.97 5.66
N GLY A 271 15.73 -7.12 6.19
CA GLY A 271 14.30 -7.20 5.96
C GLY A 271 13.81 -6.21 4.91
N PHE A 272 12.50 -6.18 4.72
CA PHE A 272 11.80 -5.27 3.81
C PHE A 272 10.71 -4.52 4.56
N ASP A 273 10.47 -3.26 4.20
CA ASP A 273 9.56 -2.30 4.82
C ASP A 273 9.92 -1.97 6.28
N ASP A 274 9.87 -0.69 6.64
CA ASP A 274 10.35 -0.24 7.96
C ASP A 274 9.25 -0.24 9.02
N PHE A 275 8.76 -1.42 9.38
CA PHE A 275 7.74 -1.53 10.43
C PHE A 275 8.31 -1.32 11.83
N PRO A 276 7.53 -0.71 12.75
CA PRO A 276 7.97 -0.47 14.11
C PRO A 276 8.48 -1.71 14.85
N VAL A 277 7.90 -2.89 14.58
CA VAL A 277 8.33 -4.16 15.18
C VAL A 277 9.76 -4.53 14.82
N PHE A 278 10.26 -4.11 13.66
CA PHE A 278 11.63 -4.37 13.21
C PHE A 278 12.65 -3.47 13.91
N GLN A 279 12.22 -2.28 14.34
CA GLN A 279 13.03 -1.36 15.14
C GLN A 279 13.13 -1.80 16.60
N LEU A 280 12.16 -2.60 17.08
CA LEU A 280 12.12 -3.13 18.44
C LEU A 280 12.94 -4.43 18.60
N GLN A 281 13.48 -4.98 17.51
CA GLN A 281 14.41 -6.12 17.60
C GLN A 281 15.70 -5.71 18.32
N ASN A 282 16.41 -6.66 18.90
CA ASN A 282 17.69 -6.40 19.54
C ASN A 282 18.78 -7.36 18.98
N PRO A 283 19.65 -6.84 18.10
CA PRO A 283 19.71 -5.46 17.56
C PRO A 283 18.58 -5.14 16.58
N PRO A 284 18.28 -3.84 16.34
CA PRO A 284 17.27 -3.41 15.36
C PRO A 284 17.62 -3.87 13.95
N LEU A 285 16.59 -4.15 13.15
CA LEU A 285 16.74 -4.74 11.82
C LEU A 285 17.16 -3.72 10.76
N THR A 286 18.15 -4.08 9.96
CA THR A 286 18.47 -3.42 8.68
C THR A 286 17.37 -3.70 7.67
N ILE A 287 16.89 -2.68 6.98
CA ILE A 287 15.66 -2.75 6.18
C ILE A 287 15.85 -2.08 4.82
N ILE A 288 15.31 -2.69 3.76
CA ILE A 288 15.06 -2.04 2.48
C ILE A 288 13.68 -1.37 2.57
N ASN A 289 13.66 -0.05 2.56
CA ASN A 289 12.44 0.75 2.71
C ASN A 289 11.90 1.19 1.35
N GLN A 290 10.64 0.91 1.09
CA GLN A 290 9.91 1.28 -0.13
C GLN A 290 9.22 2.65 -0.04
N HIS A 291 9.21 3.30 1.11
CA HIS A 291 8.52 4.57 1.35
C HIS A 291 7.01 4.47 1.03
N VAL A 292 6.34 3.48 1.61
CA VAL A 292 4.94 3.11 1.34
C VAL A 292 3.98 4.29 1.44
N SER A 293 4.13 5.11 2.49
CA SER A 293 3.31 6.33 2.66
C SER A 293 3.49 7.32 1.52
N THR A 294 4.71 7.48 0.99
CA THR A 294 4.98 8.33 -0.18
C THR A 294 4.31 7.76 -1.43
N MET A 295 4.35 6.44 -1.62
CA MET A 295 3.71 5.78 -2.74
C MET A 295 2.19 5.95 -2.71
N GLY A 296 1.55 5.78 -1.55
CA GLY A 296 0.12 5.99 -1.38
C GLY A 296 -0.31 7.43 -1.66
N ALA A 297 0.42 8.41 -1.13
CA ALA A 297 0.18 9.82 -1.41
C ALA A 297 0.35 10.16 -2.89
N LYS A 298 1.38 9.58 -3.55
CA LYS A 298 1.62 9.77 -4.98
C LYS A 298 0.55 9.13 -5.85
N ALA A 299 0.07 7.94 -5.50
CA ALA A 299 -1.03 7.30 -6.21
C ALA A 299 -2.31 8.15 -6.14
N PHE A 300 -2.60 8.75 -4.98
CA PHE A 300 -3.72 9.67 -4.86
C PHE A 300 -3.49 10.97 -5.65
N GLU A 301 -2.30 11.56 -5.61
CA GLU A 301 -1.99 12.76 -6.41
C GLU A 301 -2.29 12.55 -7.89
N GLU A 302 -1.85 11.43 -8.46
CA GLU A 302 -2.09 11.09 -9.86
C GLU A 302 -3.58 10.85 -10.14
N LEU A 303 -4.30 10.14 -9.26
CA LEU A 303 -5.75 10.00 -9.38
C LEU A 303 -6.45 11.35 -9.33
N HIS A 304 -6.03 12.24 -8.42
CA HIS A 304 -6.63 13.57 -8.28
C HIS A 304 -6.42 14.44 -9.53
N LYS A 305 -5.29 14.32 -10.22
CA LYS A 305 -5.06 14.93 -11.54
C LYS A 305 -6.10 14.44 -12.56
N LEU A 306 -6.28 13.12 -12.67
CA LEU A 306 -7.27 12.51 -13.56
C LEU A 306 -8.71 12.98 -13.25
N LEU A 307 -9.07 13.08 -11.97
CA LEU A 307 -10.39 13.58 -11.53
C LEU A 307 -10.66 15.04 -11.92
N ARG A 308 -9.62 15.83 -12.13
CA ARG A 308 -9.69 17.23 -12.60
C ARG A 308 -9.64 17.35 -14.12
N GLY A 309 -9.40 16.25 -14.82
CA GLY A 309 -9.20 16.24 -16.27
C GLY A 309 -7.78 16.66 -16.69
N ASP A 310 -6.84 16.70 -15.75
CA ASP A 310 -5.43 16.97 -16.04
C ASP A 310 -4.75 15.68 -16.53
N SER A 311 -3.60 15.80 -17.21
CA SER A 311 -2.78 14.66 -17.59
C SER A 311 -2.03 14.11 -16.37
N ALA A 312 -2.06 12.78 -16.20
CA ALA A 312 -1.24 12.07 -15.21
C ALA A 312 -0.02 11.42 -15.89
N GLN A 313 1.04 11.16 -15.13
CA GLN A 313 2.18 10.39 -15.64
C GLN A 313 1.77 8.93 -15.84
N HIS A 314 2.21 8.32 -16.95
CA HIS A 314 1.82 6.95 -17.26
C HIS A 314 2.45 5.94 -16.28
N LYS A 315 3.74 6.10 -15.96
CA LYS A 315 4.49 5.19 -15.09
C LYS A 315 5.41 5.96 -14.15
N ILE A 316 5.29 5.70 -12.85
CA ILE A 316 6.08 6.33 -11.80
C ILE A 316 6.72 5.21 -10.97
N LYS A 317 8.05 5.15 -10.96
CA LYS A 317 8.83 4.27 -10.08
C LYS A 317 9.52 5.10 -9.01
N LEU A 318 9.23 4.81 -7.75
CA LEU A 318 9.87 5.44 -6.59
C LEU A 318 11.09 4.62 -6.17
N PRO A 319 12.23 5.25 -5.85
CA PRO A 319 13.40 4.50 -5.41
C PRO A 319 13.19 3.89 -4.04
N THR A 320 13.85 2.76 -3.80
CA THR A 320 13.99 2.16 -2.46
C THR A 320 15.28 2.62 -1.80
N THR A 321 15.32 2.63 -0.47
CA THR A 321 16.52 2.99 0.30
C THR A 321 16.87 1.90 1.31
N LEU A 322 18.17 1.72 1.60
CA LEU A 322 18.63 0.84 2.66
C LEU A 322 18.77 1.64 3.96
N ILE A 323 18.11 1.22 5.02
CA ILE A 323 18.26 1.74 6.37
C ILE A 323 19.11 0.74 7.15
N VAL A 324 20.39 1.07 7.34
CA VAL A 324 21.34 0.20 8.03
C VAL A 324 21.14 0.31 9.53
N ARG A 325 21.03 -0.86 10.18
CA ARG A 325 20.93 -1.02 11.64
C ARG A 325 21.82 -2.17 12.13
N GLY A 326 21.59 -2.65 13.33
CA GLY A 326 22.49 -3.61 14.00
C GLY A 326 22.38 -5.06 13.53
N SER A 327 21.41 -5.46 12.70
CA SER A 327 21.23 -6.86 12.28
C SER A 327 22.17 -7.33 11.16
N THR A 328 23.08 -6.47 10.71
CA THR A 328 24.00 -6.77 9.60
C THR A 328 25.43 -6.30 9.90
N PRO A 329 26.06 -6.79 10.98
CA PRO A 329 27.45 -6.48 11.27
C PRO A 329 28.37 -7.18 10.26
N PRO A 330 29.62 -6.74 10.11
CA PRO A 330 30.64 -7.50 9.40
C PRO A 330 30.81 -8.91 10.01
N LYS A 331 31.05 -9.90 9.18
CA LYS A 331 31.16 -11.31 9.59
C LYS A 331 32.20 -11.58 10.70
N ASP A 332 33.32 -10.85 10.65
CA ASP A 332 34.43 -11.02 11.64
C ASP A 332 34.13 -10.39 12.99
N SER A 333 33.16 -9.46 13.11
CA SER A 333 32.76 -8.84 14.38
C SER A 333 31.82 -9.73 15.22
N ALA A 334 31.26 -10.78 14.64
CA ALA A 334 30.37 -11.73 15.32
C ALA A 334 31.10 -12.66 16.32
N SER A 335 32.44 -12.73 16.28
CA SER A 335 33.25 -13.60 17.15
C SER A 335 33.51 -13.07 18.56
N ASP A 336 33.24 -11.77 18.83
CA ASP A 336 33.40 -11.16 20.16
C ASP A 336 32.08 -11.15 20.95
N SER A 337 31.46 -12.31 21.16
CA SER A 337 30.40 -12.43 22.17
C SER A 337 31.03 -12.21 23.56
N PRO A 338 30.48 -11.30 24.39
CA PRO A 338 30.92 -11.22 25.80
C PRO A 338 30.56 -12.55 26.45
N GLY A 339 31.64 -13.31 26.79
CA GLY A 339 31.55 -14.60 27.43
C GLY A 339 30.58 -14.60 28.58
N GLN A 340 29.74 -15.64 28.64
CA GLN A 340 28.96 -15.99 29.82
C GLN A 340 29.91 -16.03 31.02
N GLY A 341 30.03 -14.90 31.73
CA GLY A 341 30.61 -14.82 33.05
C GLY A 341 29.72 -15.63 33.99
N GLY A 342 30.15 -16.84 34.35
CA GLY A 342 29.50 -17.60 35.38
C GLY A 342 29.53 -16.87 36.72
N HIS A 343 28.42 -16.92 37.40
CA HIS A 343 28.29 -17.22 38.82
C HIS A 343 26.83 -17.58 39.11
#